data_eb78f32c14bc3f4ed95db54719b144ef
#
_entry.id   eb78f32c14bc3f4ed95db54719b144ef
#
_cell.length_a   1.000
_cell.length_b   1.000
_cell.length_c   1.000
_cell.angle_alpha   90.00
_cell.angle_beta   90.00
_cell.angle_gamma   90.00
#
_symmetry.space_group_name_H-M   'P 1'
#
loop_
_entity.id
_entity.type
_entity.pdbx_description
1 polymer ?
#
loop_
_entity_poly.entity_id
_entity_poly.type
_entity_poly.pdbx_seq_one_letter_code
_entity_poly.pdbx_strand_id
1 'polypeptide(L)'
;MTVRTLSRTIVPALPGITFLSGGQSEESASVNLNAMNKLANVARPWSLTFSYGRALQQSVLKAWLGKSENVAAAQATLLERAKANGAASKGEYAGGSGDTSSTYVANYSY
;
A
#
# COMPACT_ATOMS: atom_id res chain seq x y z
N MET A 1 7.96 13.22 6.21
CA MET A 1 7.69 13.40 7.65
C MET A 1 7.71 12.10 8.42
N THR A 2 7.04 11.07 7.95
CA THR A 2 6.98 9.76 8.62
C THR A 2 8.36 9.15 8.88
N VAL A 3 9.19 9.04 7.85
CA VAL A 3 10.53 8.44 7.98
C VAL A 3 11.41 9.27 8.92
N ARG A 4 11.31 10.61 8.86
CA ARG A 4 12.07 11.48 9.76
C ARG A 4 11.68 11.25 11.22
N THR A 5 10.39 11.14 11.50
CA THR A 5 9.89 10.86 12.85
C THR A 5 10.40 9.52 13.35
N LEU A 6 10.30 8.48 12.52
CA LEU A 6 10.77 7.14 12.86
C LEU A 6 12.26 7.11 13.09
N SER A 7 13.06 7.79 12.26
CA SER A 7 14.52 7.80 12.40
C SER A 7 14.98 8.44 13.71
N ARG A 8 14.14 9.29 14.31
CA ARG A 8 14.43 9.97 15.58
C ARG A 8 13.92 9.23 16.81
N THR A 9 13.02 8.26 16.64
CA THR A 9 12.30 7.65 17.75
C THR A 9 12.42 6.13 17.82
N ILE A 10 12.77 5.46 16.70
CA ILE A 10 12.79 4.00 16.62
C ILE A 10 14.23 3.50 16.52
N VAL A 11 14.53 2.42 17.26
CA VAL A 11 15.86 1.81 17.23
C VAL A 11 16.17 1.21 15.85
N PRO A 12 17.39 1.42 15.32
CA PRO A 12 17.77 0.89 14.02
C PRO A 12 17.76 -0.65 13.92
N ALA A 13 17.87 -1.33 15.05
CA ALA A 13 17.89 -2.80 15.08
C ALA A 13 16.53 -3.45 14.82
N LEU A 14 15.44 -2.65 14.81
CA LEU A 14 14.12 -3.17 14.48
C LEU A 14 14.09 -3.64 13.03
N PRO A 15 13.67 -4.90 12.73
CA PRO A 15 13.80 -5.42 11.35
C PRO A 15 12.82 -4.83 10.36
N GLY A 16 11.64 -4.40 10.79
CA GLY A 16 10.65 -3.85 9.89
C GLY A 16 9.54 -3.11 10.59
N ILE A 17 8.83 -2.28 9.82
CA ILE A 17 7.70 -1.49 10.28
C ILE A 17 6.58 -1.65 9.26
N THR A 18 5.40 -2.04 9.73
CA THR A 18 4.23 -2.22 8.88
C THR A 18 3.14 -1.26 9.33
N PHE A 19 2.69 -0.42 8.40
CA PHE A 19 1.60 0.53 8.64
C PHE A 19 0.27 -0.04 8.18
N LEU A 20 -0.82 0.52 8.71
CA LEU A 20 -2.14 0.30 8.12
C LEU A 20 -2.33 1.29 6.97
N SER A 21 -2.97 0.84 5.89
CA SER A 21 -3.36 1.72 4.78
C SER A 21 -4.70 2.43 5.01
N GLY A 22 -5.47 1.97 5.98
CA GLY A 22 -6.69 2.64 6.48
C GLY A 22 -7.65 3.07 5.39
N GLY A 23 -8.03 4.34 5.40
CA GLY A 23 -8.95 4.93 4.43
C GLY A 23 -8.30 5.40 3.14
N GLN A 24 -7.04 5.10 2.90
CA GLN A 24 -6.36 5.48 1.67
C GLN A 24 -6.92 4.72 0.47
N SER A 25 -6.96 5.38 -0.69
CA SER A 25 -7.27 4.69 -1.95
C SER A 25 -6.12 3.76 -2.33
N GLU A 26 -6.36 2.83 -3.26
CA GLU A 26 -5.32 1.92 -3.74
C GLU A 26 -4.12 2.67 -4.29
N GLU A 27 -4.37 3.69 -5.09
CA GLU A 27 -3.29 4.53 -5.67
C GLU A 27 -2.54 5.30 -4.57
N SER A 28 -3.26 5.95 -3.66
CA SER A 28 -2.64 6.72 -2.57
C SER A 28 -1.78 5.85 -1.67
N ALA A 29 -2.24 4.65 -1.34
CA ALA A 29 -1.47 3.72 -0.50
C ALA A 29 -0.15 3.34 -1.17
N SER A 30 -0.18 3.01 -2.45
CA SER A 30 1.02 2.65 -3.21
C SER A 30 1.97 3.83 -3.36
N VAL A 31 1.45 5.02 -3.67
CA VAL A 31 2.26 6.23 -3.82
C VAL A 31 2.92 6.62 -2.50
N ASN A 32 2.17 6.58 -1.40
CA ASN A 32 2.71 6.95 -0.09
C ASN A 32 3.80 5.97 0.37
N LEU A 33 3.59 4.68 0.19
CA LEU A 33 4.60 3.67 0.52
C LEU A 33 5.86 3.85 -0.33
N ASN A 34 5.67 4.07 -1.63
CA ASN A 34 6.78 4.29 -2.54
C ASN A 34 7.58 5.54 -2.16
N ALA A 35 6.89 6.62 -1.79
CA ALA A 35 7.56 7.86 -1.37
C ALA A 35 8.45 7.64 -0.15
N MET A 36 7.99 6.87 0.84
CA MET A 36 8.80 6.55 2.02
C MET A 36 10.04 5.73 1.65
N ASN A 37 9.91 4.80 0.71
CA ASN A 37 11.00 3.91 0.32
C ASN A 37 11.98 4.54 -0.70
N LYS A 38 11.61 5.69 -1.27
CA LYS A 38 12.50 6.45 -2.17
C LYS A 38 13.46 7.39 -1.46
N LEU A 39 13.25 7.67 -0.18
CA LEU A 39 14.09 8.61 0.56
C LEU A 39 15.51 8.06 0.71
N ALA A 40 16.47 8.69 0.03
CA ALA A 40 17.85 8.24 0.01
C ALA A 40 18.74 8.94 1.04
N ASN A 41 18.34 10.14 1.48
CA ASN A 41 19.14 10.99 2.38
C ASN A 41 18.71 10.91 3.85
N VAL A 42 17.80 10.00 4.18
CA VAL A 42 17.35 9.76 5.55
C VAL A 42 17.60 8.29 5.89
N ALA A 43 18.16 8.03 7.07
CA ALA A 43 18.40 6.68 7.53
C ALA A 43 17.06 5.95 7.74
N ARG A 44 16.88 4.84 7.06
CA ARG A 44 15.72 3.96 7.20
C ARG A 44 16.18 2.50 7.13
N PRO A 45 16.78 2.00 8.19
CA PRO A 45 17.32 0.64 8.20
C PRO A 45 16.24 -0.43 8.24
N TRP A 46 14.98 -0.03 8.47
CA TRP A 46 13.85 -0.94 8.55
C TRP A 46 13.25 -1.22 7.18
N SER A 47 12.65 -2.41 7.02
CA SER A 47 11.77 -2.68 5.89
C SER A 47 10.44 -1.98 6.14
N LEU A 48 10.05 -1.08 5.25
CA LEU A 48 8.80 -0.34 5.36
C LEU A 48 7.77 -0.91 4.40
N THR A 49 6.61 -1.26 4.91
CA THR A 49 5.50 -1.77 4.11
C THR A 49 4.16 -1.43 4.76
N PHE A 50 3.07 -1.79 4.09
CA PHE A 50 1.72 -1.64 4.60
C PHE A 50 1.06 -3.00 4.81
N SER A 51 0.17 -3.05 5.79
CA SER A 51 -0.84 -4.11 5.89
C SER A 51 -2.05 -3.63 5.09
N TYR A 52 -2.33 -4.32 4.00
CA TYR A 52 -3.37 -3.91 3.07
C TYR A 52 -4.66 -4.67 3.32
N GLY A 53 -5.77 -3.94 3.32
CA GLY A 53 -7.10 -4.52 3.22
C GLY A 53 -7.78 -3.97 1.98
N ARG A 54 -8.63 -2.95 2.17
CA ARG A 54 -9.36 -2.32 1.07
C ARG A 54 -8.45 -1.76 -0.02
N ALA A 55 -7.29 -1.24 0.36
CA ALA A 55 -6.33 -0.67 -0.60
C ALA A 55 -5.71 -1.71 -1.55
N LEU A 56 -5.81 -3.00 -1.24
CA LEU A 56 -5.40 -4.08 -2.14
C LEU A 56 -6.58 -4.66 -2.90
N GLN A 57 -7.74 -4.75 -2.27
CA GLN A 57 -8.84 -5.60 -2.71
C GLN A 57 -9.97 -4.84 -3.42
N GLN A 58 -10.03 -3.52 -3.32
CA GLN A 58 -11.18 -2.76 -3.80
C GLN A 58 -11.45 -2.95 -5.30
N SER A 59 -10.43 -2.82 -6.13
CA SER A 59 -10.55 -3.05 -7.58
C SER A 59 -10.86 -4.51 -7.88
N VAL A 60 -10.32 -5.43 -7.09
CA VAL A 60 -10.56 -6.87 -7.25
C VAL A 60 -12.03 -7.19 -7.01
N LEU A 61 -12.62 -6.65 -5.95
CA LEU A 61 -14.03 -6.86 -5.64
C LEU A 61 -14.93 -6.25 -6.70
N LYS A 62 -14.59 -5.08 -7.23
CA LYS A 62 -15.33 -4.45 -8.32
C LYS A 62 -15.26 -5.26 -9.61
N ALA A 63 -14.11 -5.85 -9.91
CA ALA A 63 -13.95 -6.70 -11.09
C ALA A 63 -14.70 -8.03 -10.94
N TRP A 64 -14.70 -8.58 -9.74
CA TRP A 64 -15.32 -9.88 -9.50
C TRP A 64 -16.84 -9.83 -9.45
N LEU A 65 -17.43 -8.90 -8.71
CA LEU A 65 -18.87 -8.75 -8.50
C LEU A 65 -19.58 -10.01 -7.97
N GLY A 66 -18.82 -10.92 -7.34
CA GLY A 66 -19.36 -12.17 -6.82
C GLY A 66 -19.75 -13.19 -7.89
N LYS A 67 -19.31 -13.03 -9.14
CA LYS A 67 -19.67 -13.90 -10.24
C LYS A 67 -18.51 -14.82 -10.63
N SER A 68 -18.78 -16.11 -10.80
CA SER A 68 -17.75 -17.08 -11.17
C SER A 68 -17.13 -16.78 -12.55
N GLU A 69 -17.90 -16.21 -13.47
CA GLU A 69 -17.43 -15.82 -14.81
C GLU A 69 -16.37 -14.69 -14.77
N ASN A 70 -16.29 -13.94 -13.67
CA ASN A 70 -15.35 -12.83 -13.50
C ASN A 70 -14.09 -13.22 -12.72
N VAL A 71 -13.91 -14.48 -12.37
CA VAL A 71 -12.79 -14.93 -11.55
C VAL A 71 -11.44 -14.63 -12.22
N ALA A 72 -11.32 -14.90 -13.52
CA ALA A 72 -10.07 -14.62 -14.24
C ALA A 72 -9.71 -13.14 -14.23
N ALA A 73 -10.70 -12.26 -14.43
CA ALA A 73 -10.49 -10.82 -14.39
C ALA A 73 -10.10 -10.34 -12.98
N ALA A 74 -10.76 -10.87 -11.96
CA ALA A 74 -10.45 -10.54 -10.57
C ALA A 74 -9.02 -10.98 -10.19
N GLN A 75 -8.62 -12.16 -10.61
CA GLN A 75 -7.26 -12.67 -10.36
C GLN A 75 -6.20 -11.81 -11.06
N ALA A 76 -6.45 -11.38 -12.29
CA ALA A 76 -5.54 -10.50 -13.01
C ALA A 76 -5.41 -9.15 -12.31
N THR A 77 -6.52 -8.59 -11.82
CA THR A 77 -6.53 -7.32 -11.09
C THR A 77 -5.74 -7.45 -9.77
N LEU A 78 -5.95 -8.53 -9.04
CA LEU A 78 -5.22 -8.76 -7.78
C LEU A 78 -3.72 -8.87 -8.03
N LEU A 79 -3.31 -9.59 -9.07
CA LEU A 79 -1.90 -9.74 -9.42
C LEU A 79 -1.27 -8.38 -9.76
N GLU A 80 -1.97 -7.55 -10.52
CA GLU A 80 -1.52 -6.21 -10.87
C GLU A 80 -1.31 -5.35 -9.62
N ARG A 81 -2.29 -5.36 -8.70
CA ARG A 81 -2.18 -4.60 -7.45
C ARG A 81 -1.07 -5.13 -6.55
N ALA A 82 -0.90 -6.44 -6.48
CA ALA A 82 0.17 -7.04 -5.71
C ALA A 82 1.55 -6.66 -6.26
N LYS A 83 1.72 -6.64 -7.57
CA LYS A 83 2.95 -6.20 -8.20
C LYS A 83 3.23 -4.72 -7.94
N ALA A 84 2.20 -3.86 -8.03
CA ALA A 84 2.33 -2.44 -7.75
C ALA A 84 2.77 -2.20 -6.30
N ASN A 85 2.16 -2.87 -5.36
CA ASN A 85 2.50 -2.73 -3.95
C ASN A 85 3.87 -3.32 -3.61
N GLY A 86 4.26 -4.41 -4.27
CA GLY A 86 5.61 -4.96 -4.15
C GLY A 86 6.66 -3.98 -4.65
N ALA A 87 6.42 -3.33 -5.78
CA ALA A 87 7.31 -2.29 -6.30
C ALA A 87 7.38 -1.09 -5.35
N ALA A 88 6.26 -0.69 -4.76
CA ALA A 88 6.21 0.41 -3.78
C ALA A 88 7.04 0.10 -2.53
N SER A 89 7.07 -1.16 -2.09
CA SER A 89 7.90 -1.59 -0.96
C SER A 89 9.39 -1.44 -1.25
N LYS A 90 9.78 -1.46 -2.52
CA LYS A 90 11.16 -1.29 -2.96
C LYS A 90 11.49 0.14 -3.40
N GLY A 91 10.50 1.03 -3.41
CA GLY A 91 10.68 2.39 -3.94
C GLY A 91 10.71 2.47 -5.46
N GLU A 92 10.19 1.47 -6.15
CA GLU A 92 10.25 1.33 -7.62
C GLU A 92 8.89 1.51 -8.31
N TYR A 93 7.85 1.94 -7.58
CA TYR A 93 6.52 2.07 -8.14
C TYR A 93 6.43 3.25 -9.11
N ALA A 94 5.96 2.98 -10.32
CA ALA A 94 5.83 3.99 -11.37
C ALA A 94 4.48 4.71 -11.38
N GLY A 95 3.51 4.23 -10.60
CA GLY A 95 2.17 4.83 -10.54
C GLY A 95 1.21 4.25 -11.59
N GLY A 96 0.00 4.78 -11.61
CA GLY A 96 -0.93 4.57 -12.72
C GLY A 96 -1.83 3.34 -12.65
N SER A 97 -1.87 2.59 -11.57
CA SER A 97 -2.79 1.46 -11.46
C SER A 97 -3.60 1.52 -10.17
N GLY A 98 -4.81 1.01 -10.23
CA GLY A 98 -5.69 0.86 -9.08
C GLY A 98 -6.77 1.93 -8.99
N ASP A 99 -7.66 1.71 -8.04
CA ASP A 99 -8.79 2.60 -7.77
C ASP A 99 -8.30 3.82 -6.97
N THR A 100 -8.69 5.00 -7.40
CA THR A 100 -8.33 6.27 -6.75
C THR A 100 -9.38 6.76 -5.76
N SER A 101 -10.50 6.05 -5.62
CA SER A 101 -11.54 6.45 -4.68
C SER A 101 -11.10 6.21 -3.24
N SER A 102 -11.34 7.22 -2.39
CA SER A 102 -11.02 7.11 -0.96
C SER A 102 -11.96 6.15 -0.26
N THR A 103 -11.39 5.35 0.63
CA THR A 103 -12.15 4.45 1.51
C THR A 103 -12.19 4.97 2.96
N TYR A 104 -11.80 6.21 3.15
CA TYR A 104 -11.78 6.82 4.48
C TYR A 104 -13.20 6.91 5.06
N VAL A 105 -13.33 6.50 6.31
CA VAL A 105 -14.56 6.63 7.10
C VAL A 105 -14.20 7.32 8.41
N ALA A 106 -14.85 8.47 8.66
CA ALA A 106 -14.60 9.23 9.89
C ALA A 106 -15.02 8.39 11.12
N ASN A 107 -14.19 8.46 12.17
CA ASN A 107 -14.45 7.78 13.44
C ASN A 107 -14.54 6.24 13.31
N TYR A 108 -13.93 5.67 12.28
CA TYR A 108 -13.89 4.22 12.11
C TYR A 108 -13.06 3.56 13.22
N SER A 109 -13.60 2.49 13.82
CA SER A 109 -12.92 1.69 14.84
C SER A 109 -12.37 0.41 14.22
N TYR A 110 -11.11 0.16 14.47
CA TYR A 110 -10.43 -1.07 14.00
C TYR A 110 -10.52 -2.19 15.01
#